data_545fd5a1ca9de77de36be94aeff97f77
#
_entry.id   545fd5a1ca9de77de36be94aeff97f77
#
_cell.length_a   1.000
_cell.length_b   1.000
_cell.length_c   1.000
_cell.angle_alpha   90.00
_cell.angle_beta   90.00
_cell.angle_gamma   90.00
#
_symmetry.space_group_name_H-M   'P 1'
#
loop_
_entity.id
_entity.type
_entity.pdbx_description
1 polymer ?
#
loop_
_entity_poly.entity_id
_entity_poly.type
_entity_poly.pdbx_seq_one_letter_code
_entity_poly.pdbx_strand_id
1 'polypeptide(L)'
;MAITHLYGLIGFPLGHSFSKKYFTEKFGNLGLSQTHAYEQFPIPTIEEFKGIIAANPNLRGLNVTIPYKQAVMPLLDEIDLAAAQIGAVNTIKIAEDGYTRGYNTDYWGFRTTVEFWDKFKNFESLKACVLGQGGAAKAIIVALQDLGFEVIKVSRQASEETVSYEELPDLMEEIGLIVNTTPLGMFPKVDDKPPIPYELLNKQHYLYDIVYNPLETAFLSTGLENKVGGIYSGLEMLHGQADKAWEIWQKKLS
;
A
#
# COMPACT_ATOMS: atom_id res chain seq x y z
N MET A 1 -21.72 -7.14 26.10
CA MET A 1 -21.47 -5.67 25.95
C MET A 1 -21.66 -5.34 24.49
N ALA A 2 -22.06 -4.12 24.16
CA ALA A 2 -22.25 -3.69 22.77
C ALA A 2 -20.92 -3.20 22.18
N ILE A 3 -20.69 -3.43 20.88
CA ILE A 3 -19.56 -2.84 20.15
C ILE A 3 -19.77 -1.33 20.08
N THR A 4 -18.87 -0.58 20.70
CA THR A 4 -18.93 0.88 20.79
C THR A 4 -18.04 1.57 19.75
N HIS A 5 -17.03 0.86 19.21
CA HIS A 5 -16.11 1.34 18.20
C HIS A 5 -16.03 0.33 17.05
N LEU A 6 -16.60 0.69 15.93
CA LEU A 6 -16.57 -0.12 14.71
C LEU A 6 -15.51 0.47 13.75
N TYR A 7 -14.75 -0.39 13.16
CA TYR A 7 -13.80 -0.09 12.08
C TYR A 7 -14.08 -1.01 10.91
N GLY A 8 -13.52 -0.72 9.77
CA GLY A 8 -13.72 -1.62 8.64
C GLY A 8 -12.93 -1.32 7.39
N LEU A 9 -13.24 -2.08 6.35
CA LEU A 9 -12.64 -1.99 5.02
C LEU A 9 -13.73 -1.79 3.98
N ILE A 10 -13.62 -0.75 3.17
CA ILE A 10 -14.41 -0.59 1.94
C ILE A 10 -13.59 -0.95 0.71
N GLY A 11 -14.23 -1.58 -0.27
CA GLY A 11 -13.65 -2.01 -1.54
C GLY A 11 -14.59 -2.93 -2.30
N PHE A 12 -14.23 -3.34 -3.54
CA PHE A 12 -15.03 -4.30 -4.30
C PHE A 12 -14.22 -4.96 -5.41
N PRO A 13 -14.29 -6.31 -5.56
CA PRO A 13 -14.81 -7.25 -4.56
C PRO A 13 -13.85 -7.35 -3.36
N LEU A 14 -14.40 -7.66 -2.19
CA LEU A 14 -13.61 -7.99 -1.01
C LEU A 14 -13.59 -9.51 -0.83
N GLY A 15 -12.39 -10.10 -0.91
CA GLY A 15 -12.15 -11.51 -0.60
C GLY A 15 -11.75 -11.72 0.87
N HIS A 16 -10.88 -12.71 1.14
CA HIS A 16 -10.27 -12.86 2.46
C HIS A 16 -9.38 -11.66 2.77
N SER A 17 -9.81 -10.84 3.73
CA SER A 17 -9.12 -9.62 4.09
C SER A 17 -8.09 -9.88 5.19
N PHE A 18 -6.82 -9.57 4.89
CA PHE A 18 -5.78 -9.49 5.90
C PHE A 18 -6.17 -8.51 7.02
N SER A 19 -6.69 -7.34 6.68
CA SER A 19 -7.03 -6.30 7.65
C SER A 19 -8.04 -6.77 8.69
N LYS A 20 -9.07 -7.54 8.31
CA LYS A 20 -10.04 -8.09 9.28
C LYS A 20 -9.37 -9.03 10.27
N LYS A 21 -8.52 -9.95 9.80
CA LYS A 21 -7.77 -10.85 10.68
C LYS A 21 -6.84 -10.06 11.60
N TYR A 22 -6.03 -9.18 11.02
CA TYR A 22 -5.06 -8.36 11.74
C TYR A 22 -5.70 -7.54 12.88
N PHE A 23 -6.76 -6.78 12.58
CA PHE A 23 -7.41 -5.94 13.60
C PHE A 23 -8.18 -6.75 14.64
N THR A 24 -8.76 -7.91 14.25
CA THR A 24 -9.39 -8.81 15.24
C THR A 24 -8.36 -9.32 16.25
N GLU A 25 -7.20 -9.78 15.79
CA GLU A 25 -6.10 -10.21 16.64
C GLU A 25 -5.55 -9.06 17.48
N LYS A 26 -5.35 -7.88 16.90
CA LYS A 26 -4.90 -6.67 17.59
C LYS A 26 -5.85 -6.26 18.71
N PHE A 27 -7.14 -6.25 18.46
CA PHE A 27 -8.14 -5.93 19.49
C PHE A 27 -8.14 -6.98 20.61
N GLY A 28 -7.92 -8.26 20.29
CA GLY A 28 -7.72 -9.32 21.29
C GLY A 28 -6.52 -9.04 22.19
N ASN A 29 -5.38 -8.77 21.60
CA ASN A 29 -4.13 -8.51 22.32
C ASN A 29 -4.18 -7.25 23.18
N LEU A 30 -4.99 -6.26 22.80
CA LEU A 30 -5.22 -5.02 23.56
C LEU A 30 -6.35 -5.13 24.60
N GLY A 31 -7.03 -6.28 24.71
CA GLY A 31 -8.18 -6.45 25.62
C GLY A 31 -9.44 -5.68 25.18
N LEU A 32 -9.54 -5.31 23.90
CA LEU A 32 -10.61 -4.48 23.34
C LEU A 32 -11.72 -5.25 22.64
N SER A 33 -11.65 -6.58 22.54
CA SER A 33 -12.58 -7.43 21.78
C SER A 33 -14.06 -7.28 22.16
N GLN A 34 -14.36 -6.79 23.38
CA GLN A 34 -15.74 -6.59 23.84
C GLN A 34 -16.34 -5.25 23.38
N THR A 35 -15.51 -4.32 22.94
CA THR A 35 -15.91 -2.94 22.60
C THR A 35 -15.53 -2.53 21.18
N HIS A 36 -14.58 -3.22 20.55
CA HIS A 36 -14.05 -2.88 19.22
C HIS A 36 -14.30 -4.05 18.26
N ALA A 37 -14.69 -3.72 17.03
CA ALA A 37 -14.84 -4.69 15.94
C ALA A 37 -14.29 -4.13 14.62
N TYR A 38 -13.91 -5.03 13.73
CA TYR A 38 -13.49 -4.68 12.37
C TYR A 38 -14.29 -5.50 11.36
N GLU A 39 -15.00 -4.81 10.44
CA GLU A 39 -15.89 -5.43 9.47
C GLU A 39 -15.50 -5.12 8.03
N GLN A 40 -15.97 -5.94 7.10
CA GLN A 40 -15.85 -5.70 5.67
C GLN A 40 -17.13 -5.11 5.13
N PHE A 41 -17.02 -4.04 4.37
CA PHE A 41 -18.11 -3.37 3.67
C PHE A 41 -17.86 -3.46 2.16
N PRO A 42 -18.22 -4.58 1.50
CA PRO A 42 -18.10 -4.69 0.05
C PRO A 42 -19.18 -3.82 -0.59
N ILE A 43 -18.78 -2.68 -1.16
CA ILE A 43 -19.68 -1.76 -1.84
C ILE A 43 -19.43 -1.83 -3.35
N PRO A 44 -20.43 -2.20 -4.16
CA PRO A 44 -20.32 -2.22 -5.61
C PRO A 44 -20.00 -0.86 -6.24
N THR A 45 -20.46 0.22 -5.59
CA THR A 45 -20.22 1.59 -6.03
C THR A 45 -19.81 2.50 -4.88
N ILE A 46 -19.01 3.55 -5.16
CA ILE A 46 -18.50 4.45 -4.12
C ILE A 46 -19.59 5.34 -3.50
N GLU A 47 -20.71 5.53 -4.19
CA GLU A 47 -21.86 6.30 -3.74
C GLU A 47 -22.47 5.72 -2.46
N GLU A 48 -22.28 4.41 -2.21
CA GLU A 48 -22.75 3.73 -1.00
C GLU A 48 -21.95 4.13 0.26
N PHE A 49 -20.79 4.77 0.10
CA PHE A 49 -19.89 5.15 1.21
C PHE A 49 -20.61 5.96 2.32
N LYS A 50 -21.37 7.00 1.95
CA LYS A 50 -22.10 7.81 2.94
C LYS A 50 -23.19 7.02 3.65
N GLY A 51 -23.80 6.04 2.96
CA GLY A 51 -24.79 5.13 3.54
C GLY A 51 -24.22 4.23 4.63
N ILE A 52 -22.97 3.77 4.46
CA ILE A 52 -22.28 2.98 5.50
C ILE A 52 -22.13 3.78 6.79
N ILE A 53 -21.68 5.04 6.68
CA ILE A 53 -21.51 5.92 7.86
C ILE A 53 -22.86 6.14 8.55
N ALA A 54 -23.89 6.45 7.79
CA ALA A 54 -25.24 6.68 8.33
C ALA A 54 -25.84 5.45 9.02
N ALA A 55 -25.59 4.26 8.48
CA ALA A 55 -26.09 3.00 9.04
C ALA A 55 -25.31 2.52 10.29
N ASN A 56 -24.12 3.07 10.55
CA ASN A 56 -23.24 2.64 11.62
C ASN A 56 -22.78 3.82 12.49
N PRO A 57 -23.60 4.33 13.41
CA PRO A 57 -23.26 5.51 14.23
C PRO A 57 -22.05 5.29 15.17
N ASN A 58 -21.65 4.05 15.39
CA ASN A 58 -20.45 3.67 16.13
C ASN A 58 -19.19 3.48 15.24
N LEU A 59 -19.27 3.75 13.93
CA LEU A 59 -18.14 3.66 13.02
C LEU A 59 -17.14 4.80 13.33
N ARG A 60 -15.87 4.43 13.51
CA ARG A 60 -14.80 5.36 13.90
C ARG A 60 -13.65 5.43 12.88
N GLY A 61 -13.61 4.48 11.95
CA GLY A 61 -12.61 4.51 10.89
C GLY A 61 -12.81 3.44 9.84
N LEU A 62 -12.29 3.72 8.65
CA LEU A 62 -12.32 2.80 7.52
C LEU A 62 -10.95 2.75 6.85
N ASN A 63 -10.52 1.55 6.46
CA ASN A 63 -9.53 1.41 5.40
C ASN A 63 -10.26 1.41 4.04
N VAL A 64 -9.53 1.83 3.01
CA VAL A 64 -10.01 1.90 1.63
C VAL A 64 -9.08 1.11 0.73
N THR A 65 -9.62 0.17 -0.03
CA THR A 65 -8.86 -0.59 -1.02
C THR A 65 -9.43 -0.41 -2.43
N ILE A 66 -8.89 -1.15 -3.37
CA ILE A 66 -9.31 -1.15 -4.77
C ILE A 66 -10.83 -1.36 -4.88
N PRO A 67 -11.50 -0.56 -5.75
CA PRO A 67 -10.98 0.46 -6.66
C PRO A 67 -11.06 1.90 -6.11
N TYR A 68 -11.33 2.11 -4.83
CA TYR A 68 -11.90 3.35 -4.30
C TYR A 68 -10.89 4.35 -3.70
N LYS A 69 -9.58 4.05 -3.65
CA LYS A 69 -8.57 4.94 -3.02
C LYS A 69 -8.55 6.38 -3.56
N GLN A 70 -8.90 6.57 -4.83
CA GLN A 70 -9.01 7.90 -5.46
C GLN A 70 -10.46 8.40 -5.44
N ALA A 71 -11.42 7.51 -5.78
CA ALA A 71 -12.83 7.87 -5.90
C ALA A 71 -13.46 8.34 -4.58
N VAL A 72 -12.94 7.93 -3.43
CA VAL A 72 -13.45 8.35 -2.12
C VAL A 72 -13.06 9.78 -1.76
N MET A 73 -11.98 10.32 -2.33
CA MET A 73 -11.42 11.63 -1.95
C MET A 73 -12.44 12.77 -2.02
N PRO A 74 -13.20 12.97 -3.10
CA PRO A 74 -14.18 14.06 -3.18
C PRO A 74 -15.39 13.89 -2.25
N LEU A 75 -15.54 12.75 -1.58
CA LEU A 75 -16.62 12.47 -0.65
C LEU A 75 -16.24 12.74 0.81
N LEU A 76 -14.97 13.07 1.08
CA LEU A 76 -14.44 13.34 2.42
C LEU A 76 -14.54 14.83 2.74
N ASP A 77 -14.70 15.15 4.04
CA ASP A 77 -14.77 16.54 4.50
C ASP A 77 -13.38 17.18 4.54
N GLU A 78 -12.33 16.38 4.80
CA GLU A 78 -10.93 16.82 4.81
C GLU A 78 -10.00 15.73 4.31
N ILE A 79 -8.87 16.13 3.72
CA ILE A 79 -7.81 15.23 3.30
C ILE A 79 -6.49 15.74 3.88
N ASP A 80 -5.74 14.86 4.53
CA ASP A 80 -4.40 15.14 5.01
C ASP A 80 -3.46 15.55 3.87
N LEU A 81 -2.53 16.46 4.15
CA LEU A 81 -1.64 17.03 3.12
C LEU A 81 -0.87 15.96 2.35
N ALA A 82 -0.32 14.95 3.04
CA ALA A 82 0.39 13.86 2.38
C ALA A 82 -0.54 13.03 1.47
N ALA A 83 -1.75 12.72 1.93
CA ALA A 83 -2.73 12.00 1.12
C ALA A 83 -3.21 12.82 -0.09
N ALA A 84 -3.33 14.15 0.05
CA ALA A 84 -3.65 15.05 -1.05
C ALA A 84 -2.52 15.09 -2.10
N GLN A 85 -1.27 15.18 -1.67
CA GLN A 85 -0.10 15.14 -2.55
C GLN A 85 0.00 13.81 -3.30
N ILE A 86 -0.25 12.69 -2.62
CA ILE A 86 -0.27 11.34 -3.20
C ILE A 86 -1.43 11.18 -4.20
N GLY A 87 -2.54 11.89 -3.98
CA GLY A 87 -3.76 11.74 -4.78
C GLY A 87 -4.47 10.40 -4.55
N ALA A 88 -4.36 9.84 -3.33
CA ALA A 88 -5.04 8.60 -2.94
C ALA A 88 -5.21 8.53 -1.42
N VAL A 89 -6.37 8.02 -0.96
CA VAL A 89 -6.70 7.76 0.45
C VAL A 89 -6.88 6.26 0.65
N ASN A 90 -6.19 5.68 1.63
CA ASN A 90 -6.39 4.28 2.04
C ASN A 90 -6.88 4.13 3.49
N THR A 91 -6.97 5.23 4.24
CA THR A 91 -7.43 5.24 5.63
C THR A 91 -8.28 6.48 5.88
N ILE A 92 -9.45 6.29 6.45
CA ILE A 92 -10.40 7.35 6.81
C ILE A 92 -10.62 7.30 8.31
N LYS A 93 -10.50 8.44 8.97
CA LYS A 93 -10.94 8.63 10.33
C LYS A 93 -12.33 9.27 10.33
N ILE A 94 -13.21 8.78 11.21
CA ILE A 94 -14.59 9.23 11.34
C ILE A 94 -14.82 9.72 12.77
N ALA A 95 -15.19 10.98 12.93
CA ALA A 95 -15.54 11.58 14.20
C ALA A 95 -16.95 11.15 14.66
N GLU A 96 -17.32 11.46 15.91
CA GLU A 96 -18.62 11.09 16.47
C GLU A 96 -19.80 11.79 15.78
N ASP A 97 -19.57 12.97 15.23
CA ASP A 97 -20.53 13.75 14.44
C ASP A 97 -20.61 13.32 12.97
N GLY A 98 -19.79 12.34 12.57
CA GLY A 98 -19.72 11.82 11.21
C GLY A 98 -18.74 12.55 10.30
N TYR A 99 -18.00 13.58 10.79
CA TYR A 99 -16.95 14.25 10.03
C TYR A 99 -15.83 13.28 9.63
N THR A 100 -15.38 13.38 8.38
CA THR A 100 -14.45 12.43 7.77
C THR A 100 -13.15 13.08 7.35
N ARG A 101 -12.00 12.50 7.75
CA ARG A 101 -10.68 12.91 7.29
C ARG A 101 -9.91 11.75 6.69
N GLY A 102 -9.39 11.96 5.47
CA GLY A 102 -8.66 10.96 4.70
C GLY A 102 -7.15 11.05 4.88
N TYR A 103 -6.50 9.88 4.91
CA TYR A 103 -5.06 9.70 5.07
C TYR A 103 -4.54 8.65 4.09
N ASN A 104 -3.21 8.61 3.91
CA ASN A 104 -2.55 7.53 3.19
C ASN A 104 -1.50 6.87 4.08
N THR A 105 -1.79 5.65 4.56
CA THR A 105 -0.87 4.88 5.40
C THR A 105 0.03 3.95 4.62
N ASP A 106 -0.22 3.70 3.32
CA ASP A 106 0.70 2.95 2.44
C ASP A 106 2.05 3.67 2.33
N TYR A 107 2.01 5.00 2.23
CA TYR A 107 3.20 5.85 2.25
C TYR A 107 4.08 5.59 3.49
N TRP A 108 3.49 5.62 4.68
CA TRP A 108 4.19 5.40 5.93
C TRP A 108 4.72 3.97 6.07
N GLY A 109 3.89 2.99 5.70
CA GLY A 109 4.28 1.59 5.74
C GLY A 109 5.49 1.31 4.85
N PHE A 110 5.46 1.79 3.61
CA PHE A 110 6.57 1.61 2.68
C PHE A 110 7.82 2.40 3.09
N ARG A 111 7.67 3.69 3.38
CA ARG A 111 8.79 4.56 3.77
C ARG A 111 9.57 3.98 4.94
N THR A 112 8.86 3.59 6.00
CA THR A 112 9.48 3.01 7.20
C THR A 112 10.24 1.73 6.88
N THR A 113 9.70 0.84 6.04
CA THR A 113 10.40 -0.40 5.69
C THR A 113 11.68 -0.14 4.89
N VAL A 114 11.71 0.84 4.00
CA VAL A 114 12.92 1.20 3.25
C VAL A 114 13.95 1.87 4.16
N GLU A 115 13.54 2.83 5.00
CA GLU A 115 14.44 3.53 5.93
C GLU A 115 15.15 2.56 6.91
N PHE A 116 14.44 1.54 7.38
CA PHE A 116 14.98 0.55 8.32
C PHE A 116 15.52 -0.71 7.65
N TRP A 117 15.41 -0.83 6.32
CA TRP A 117 16.04 -1.92 5.61
C TRP A 117 17.56 -1.83 5.75
N ASP A 118 18.17 -2.86 6.31
CA ASP A 118 19.63 -2.90 6.57
C ASP A 118 20.48 -2.73 5.30
N LYS A 119 19.91 -3.04 4.14
CA LYS A 119 20.52 -2.86 2.82
C LYS A 119 20.45 -1.43 2.29
N PHE A 120 19.61 -0.56 2.84
CA PHE A 120 19.44 0.80 2.33
C PHE A 120 20.75 1.60 2.25
N LYS A 121 21.65 1.38 3.23
CA LYS A 121 22.97 2.02 3.26
C LYS A 121 23.93 1.55 2.14
N ASN A 122 23.60 0.43 1.49
CA ASN A 122 24.43 -0.18 0.44
C ASN A 122 23.96 0.20 -0.97
N PHE A 123 22.91 1.03 -1.10
CA PHE A 123 22.45 1.47 -2.41
C PHE A 123 23.49 2.37 -3.05
N GLU A 124 24.09 1.91 -4.14
CA GLU A 124 25.07 2.68 -4.92
C GLU A 124 24.37 3.74 -5.78
N SER A 125 23.13 3.47 -6.20
CA SER A 125 22.27 4.38 -6.94
C SER A 125 20.97 4.65 -6.18
N LEU A 126 20.60 5.94 -6.03
CA LEU A 126 19.29 6.38 -5.56
C LEU A 126 18.31 6.59 -6.73
N LYS A 127 18.41 5.79 -7.78
CA LYS A 127 17.41 5.72 -8.84
C LYS A 127 16.53 4.48 -8.63
N ALA A 128 15.22 4.69 -8.52
CA ALA A 128 14.25 3.63 -8.29
C ALA A 128 13.29 3.48 -9.47
N CYS A 129 12.98 2.24 -9.81
CA CYS A 129 11.99 1.89 -10.82
C CYS A 129 10.72 1.38 -10.12
N VAL A 130 9.56 2.00 -10.37
CA VAL A 130 8.27 1.59 -9.82
C VAL A 130 7.41 1.00 -10.93
N LEU A 131 7.13 -0.31 -10.82
CA LEU A 131 6.35 -1.09 -11.78
C LEU A 131 4.86 -0.99 -11.43
N GLY A 132 4.07 -0.38 -12.33
CA GLY A 132 2.63 -0.17 -12.13
C GLY A 132 2.28 1.25 -11.70
N GLN A 133 1.00 1.65 -11.90
CA GLN A 133 0.52 3.03 -11.70
C GLN A 133 -0.78 3.08 -10.85
N GLY A 134 -0.99 2.06 -10.01
CA GLY A 134 -2.15 1.98 -9.11
C GLY A 134 -2.05 2.89 -7.88
N GLY A 135 -3.06 2.84 -7.01
CA GLY A 135 -3.11 3.68 -5.80
C GLY A 135 -1.95 3.43 -4.82
N ALA A 136 -1.40 2.21 -4.75
CA ALA A 136 -0.21 1.92 -3.95
C ALA A 136 1.05 2.52 -4.61
N ALA A 137 1.18 2.44 -5.95
CA ALA A 137 2.29 3.02 -6.68
C ALA A 137 2.45 4.52 -6.39
N LYS A 138 1.35 5.27 -6.38
CA LYS A 138 1.37 6.71 -6.07
C LYS A 138 1.99 7.01 -4.71
N ALA A 139 1.60 6.28 -3.68
CA ALA A 139 2.13 6.44 -2.33
C ALA A 139 3.63 6.08 -2.27
N ILE A 140 4.03 5.02 -2.95
CA ILE A 140 5.41 4.54 -3.01
C ILE A 140 6.30 5.52 -3.77
N ILE A 141 5.83 6.08 -4.89
CA ILE A 141 6.56 7.11 -5.66
C ILE A 141 6.88 8.31 -4.76
N VAL A 142 5.88 8.85 -4.06
CA VAL A 142 6.08 10.00 -3.16
C VAL A 142 7.04 9.62 -2.02
N ALA A 143 6.89 8.43 -1.43
CA ALA A 143 7.79 7.98 -0.36
C ALA A 143 9.24 7.84 -0.83
N LEU A 144 9.48 7.32 -2.04
CA LEU A 144 10.82 7.21 -2.63
C LEU A 144 11.42 8.58 -2.91
N GLN A 145 10.63 9.52 -3.46
CA GLN A 145 11.07 10.89 -3.70
C GLN A 145 11.48 11.60 -2.41
N ASP A 146 10.70 11.42 -1.34
CA ASP A 146 11.02 11.98 0.00
C ASP A 146 12.24 11.31 0.65
N LEU A 147 12.59 10.10 0.21
CA LEU A 147 13.83 9.40 0.59
C LEU A 147 15.03 9.77 -0.31
N GLY A 148 14.84 10.68 -1.28
CA GLY A 148 15.88 11.19 -2.16
C GLY A 148 16.09 10.38 -3.45
N PHE A 149 15.20 9.42 -3.75
CA PHE A 149 15.29 8.69 -5.01
C PHE A 149 14.79 9.50 -6.20
N GLU A 150 15.51 9.42 -7.32
CA GLU A 150 14.94 9.68 -8.64
C GLU A 150 14.06 8.50 -9.04
N VAL A 151 12.81 8.76 -9.43
CA VAL A 151 11.82 7.68 -9.66
C VAL A 151 11.47 7.56 -11.13
N ILE A 152 11.78 6.40 -11.72
CA ILE A 152 11.32 5.95 -13.03
C ILE A 152 9.99 5.23 -12.85
N LYS A 153 8.92 5.77 -13.45
CA LYS A 153 7.60 5.16 -13.43
C LYS A 153 7.45 4.23 -14.65
N VAL A 154 7.08 2.98 -14.42
CA VAL A 154 6.93 1.99 -15.50
C VAL A 154 5.47 1.58 -15.66
N SER A 155 4.99 1.56 -16.88
CA SER A 155 3.67 1.06 -17.24
C SER A 155 3.71 0.15 -18.47
N ARG A 156 2.57 -0.50 -18.79
CA ARG A 156 2.46 -1.36 -19.98
C ARG A 156 2.56 -0.58 -21.30
N GLN A 157 2.32 0.70 -21.26
CA GLN A 157 2.43 1.62 -22.38
C GLN A 157 3.16 2.86 -21.90
N ALA A 158 4.12 3.33 -22.69
CA ALA A 158 4.81 4.58 -22.43
C ALA A 158 3.86 5.78 -22.50
N SER A 159 4.18 6.84 -21.77
CA SER A 159 3.50 8.14 -21.80
C SER A 159 4.52 9.24 -21.54
N GLU A 160 4.08 10.50 -21.48
CA GLU A 160 4.96 11.61 -21.11
C GLU A 160 5.59 11.43 -19.71
N GLU A 161 4.94 10.68 -18.81
CA GLU A 161 5.38 10.48 -17.43
C GLU A 161 5.88 9.07 -17.13
N THR A 162 5.75 8.12 -18.04
CA THR A 162 6.06 6.71 -17.81
C THR A 162 6.81 6.10 -18.97
N VAL A 163 7.78 5.25 -18.68
CA VAL A 163 8.43 4.38 -19.65
C VAL A 163 7.68 3.05 -19.78
N SER A 164 7.84 2.38 -20.90
CA SER A 164 7.34 1.01 -21.10
C SER A 164 8.35 -0.03 -20.54
N TYR A 165 7.91 -1.28 -20.40
CA TYR A 165 8.82 -2.38 -20.06
C TYR A 165 9.87 -2.64 -21.15
N GLU A 166 9.59 -2.29 -22.40
CA GLU A 166 10.49 -2.47 -23.54
C GLU A 166 11.69 -1.51 -23.50
N GLU A 167 11.54 -0.36 -22.82
CA GLU A 167 12.58 0.65 -22.65
C GLU A 167 13.48 0.38 -21.42
N LEU A 168 13.06 -0.53 -20.51
CA LEU A 168 13.82 -0.82 -19.28
C LEU A 168 15.25 -1.32 -19.51
N PRO A 169 15.55 -2.16 -20.51
CA PRO A 169 16.92 -2.65 -20.71
C PRO A 169 17.96 -1.54 -20.77
N ASP A 170 17.63 -0.41 -21.40
CA ASP A 170 18.55 0.73 -21.57
C ASP A 170 18.76 1.54 -20.26
N LEU A 171 17.93 1.32 -19.26
CA LEU A 171 17.93 2.04 -17.99
C LEU A 171 18.48 1.23 -16.82
N MET A 172 18.65 -0.10 -17.00
CA MET A 172 18.98 -1.01 -15.89
C MET A 172 20.29 -0.64 -15.17
N GLU A 173 21.31 -0.20 -15.88
CA GLU A 173 22.61 0.15 -15.28
C GLU A 173 22.52 1.28 -14.25
N GLU A 174 21.50 2.15 -14.36
CA GLU A 174 21.32 3.29 -13.46
C GLU A 174 20.41 2.98 -12.27
N ILE A 175 19.61 1.91 -12.36
CA ILE A 175 18.60 1.57 -11.36
C ILE A 175 19.25 0.84 -10.19
N GLY A 176 18.99 1.32 -8.96
CA GLY A 176 19.39 0.63 -7.73
C GLY A 176 18.24 -0.18 -7.11
N LEU A 177 17.01 0.35 -7.15
CA LEU A 177 15.85 -0.28 -6.53
C LEU A 177 14.72 -0.50 -7.54
N ILE A 178 14.17 -1.71 -7.59
CA ILE A 178 13.00 -2.05 -8.42
C ILE A 178 11.85 -2.46 -7.51
N VAL A 179 10.75 -1.73 -7.57
CA VAL A 179 9.57 -1.95 -6.72
C VAL A 179 8.42 -2.47 -7.56
N ASN A 180 7.99 -3.70 -7.32
CA ASN A 180 6.76 -4.24 -7.91
C ASN A 180 5.54 -3.74 -7.13
N THR A 181 4.70 -2.94 -7.78
CA THR A 181 3.40 -2.48 -7.25
C THR A 181 2.23 -3.05 -8.04
N THR A 182 2.49 -4.00 -8.94
CA THR A 182 1.48 -4.72 -9.71
C THR A 182 0.95 -5.91 -8.91
N PRO A 183 -0.22 -6.49 -9.27
CA PRO A 183 -0.70 -7.72 -8.65
C PRO A 183 -0.03 -9.00 -9.19
N LEU A 184 0.97 -8.89 -10.08
CA LEU A 184 1.67 -10.04 -10.63
C LEU A 184 2.45 -10.79 -9.54
N GLY A 185 2.30 -12.10 -9.48
CA GLY A 185 2.89 -12.94 -8.44
C GLY A 185 2.01 -13.14 -7.20
N MET A 186 0.87 -12.44 -7.11
CA MET A 186 -0.10 -12.60 -6.02
C MET A 186 -0.96 -13.85 -6.23
N PHE A 187 -1.23 -14.59 -5.14
CA PHE A 187 -2.17 -15.72 -5.16
C PHE A 187 -3.53 -15.31 -5.80
N PRO A 188 -4.14 -16.14 -6.69
CA PRO A 188 -3.72 -17.52 -7.01
C PRO A 188 -2.68 -17.64 -8.16
N LYS A 189 -2.28 -16.55 -8.80
CA LYS A 189 -1.36 -16.55 -9.95
C LYS A 189 0.09 -16.31 -9.50
N VAL A 190 0.59 -17.22 -8.68
CA VAL A 190 1.89 -17.08 -8.01
C VAL A 190 3.10 -17.16 -8.94
N ASP A 191 2.93 -17.75 -10.13
CA ASP A 191 3.99 -17.88 -11.12
C ASP A 191 4.14 -16.64 -12.02
N ASP A 192 3.16 -15.73 -11.99
CA ASP A 192 3.23 -14.48 -12.74
C ASP A 192 4.30 -13.56 -12.13
N LYS A 193 4.98 -12.81 -12.99
CA LYS A 193 5.95 -11.78 -12.54
C LYS A 193 6.01 -10.62 -13.54
N PRO A 194 6.43 -9.41 -13.11
CA PRO A 194 6.62 -8.28 -14.02
C PRO A 194 7.62 -8.63 -15.14
N PRO A 195 7.37 -8.23 -16.40
CA PRO A 195 8.24 -8.57 -17.53
C PRO A 195 9.45 -7.60 -17.62
N ILE A 196 10.30 -7.62 -16.59
CA ILE A 196 11.56 -6.86 -16.59
C ILE A 196 12.69 -7.70 -17.19
N PRO A 197 13.82 -7.10 -17.63
CA PRO A 197 14.96 -7.83 -18.15
C PRO A 197 15.79 -8.48 -17.02
N TYR A 198 15.33 -9.64 -16.54
CA TYR A 198 15.91 -10.35 -15.40
C TYR A 198 17.38 -10.73 -15.62
N GLU A 199 17.80 -10.98 -16.85
CA GLU A 199 19.17 -11.31 -17.23
C GLU A 199 20.15 -10.16 -17.00
N LEU A 200 19.67 -8.92 -16.88
CA LEU A 200 20.49 -7.73 -16.57
C LEU A 200 20.58 -7.47 -15.05
N LEU A 201 19.85 -8.22 -14.23
CA LEU A 201 19.94 -8.08 -12.78
C LEU A 201 21.30 -8.53 -12.26
N ASN A 202 21.80 -7.82 -11.26
CA ASN A 202 23.07 -8.12 -10.60
C ASN A 202 23.10 -7.57 -9.17
N LYS A 203 24.22 -7.68 -8.47
CA LYS A 203 24.39 -7.30 -7.06
C LYS A 203 24.09 -5.82 -6.71
N GLN A 204 24.05 -4.92 -7.69
CA GLN A 204 23.70 -3.50 -7.46
C GLN A 204 22.19 -3.30 -7.37
N HIS A 205 21.38 -4.21 -7.90
CA HIS A 205 19.94 -4.12 -7.87
C HIS A 205 19.37 -4.68 -6.57
N TYR A 206 18.36 -4.00 -6.05
CA TYR A 206 17.54 -4.42 -4.92
C TYR A 206 16.10 -4.53 -5.37
N LEU A 207 15.40 -5.60 -4.97
CA LEU A 207 14.03 -5.83 -5.36
C LEU A 207 13.10 -5.70 -4.15
N TYR A 208 12.06 -4.93 -4.31
CA TYR A 208 10.98 -4.78 -3.33
C TYR A 208 9.66 -5.20 -3.97
N ASP A 209 8.93 -6.12 -3.37
CA ASP A 209 7.61 -6.52 -3.84
C ASP A 209 6.56 -6.16 -2.80
N ILE A 210 5.54 -5.37 -3.17
CA ILE A 210 4.42 -5.10 -2.24
C ILE A 210 3.47 -6.28 -2.09
N VAL A 211 3.58 -7.29 -2.93
CA VAL A 211 2.88 -8.56 -2.75
C VAL A 211 3.45 -9.28 -1.51
N TYR A 212 2.57 -9.78 -0.68
CA TYR A 212 2.89 -10.46 0.59
C TYR A 212 2.38 -11.90 0.65
N ASN A 213 1.64 -12.34 -0.35
CA ASN A 213 1.14 -13.71 -0.46
C ASN A 213 1.27 -14.22 -1.90
N PRO A 214 2.30 -15.08 -2.15
CA PRO A 214 3.29 -15.63 -1.22
C PRO A 214 4.29 -14.59 -0.70
N LEU A 215 5.04 -14.92 0.36
CA LEU A 215 6.11 -14.05 0.89
C LEU A 215 7.29 -13.92 -0.07
N GLU A 216 7.62 -15.00 -0.76
CA GLU A 216 8.61 -15.03 -1.82
C GLU A 216 7.90 -15.25 -3.15
N THR A 217 7.72 -14.14 -3.89
CA THR A 217 7.08 -14.16 -5.21
C THR A 217 8.05 -14.61 -6.30
N ALA A 218 7.52 -14.99 -7.46
CA ALA A 218 8.35 -15.32 -8.63
C ALA A 218 9.28 -14.16 -9.04
N PHE A 219 8.90 -12.91 -8.80
CA PHE A 219 9.74 -11.73 -8.99
C PHE A 219 10.95 -11.74 -8.04
N LEU A 220 10.74 -11.97 -6.75
CA LEU A 220 11.80 -11.97 -5.74
C LEU A 220 12.73 -13.18 -5.89
N SER A 221 12.17 -14.39 -6.11
CA SER A 221 12.98 -15.60 -6.28
C SER A 221 13.86 -15.54 -7.56
N THR A 222 13.30 -15.02 -8.68
CA THR A 222 14.12 -14.80 -9.89
C THR A 222 15.24 -13.77 -9.63
N GLY A 223 14.99 -12.75 -8.80
CA GLY A 223 16.03 -11.82 -8.37
C GLY A 223 17.18 -12.52 -7.61
N LEU A 224 16.85 -13.40 -6.66
CA LEU A 224 17.85 -14.17 -5.91
C LEU A 224 18.68 -15.08 -6.82
N GLU A 225 18.06 -15.74 -7.80
CA GLU A 225 18.76 -16.55 -8.82
C GLU A 225 19.78 -15.71 -9.60
N ASN A 226 19.48 -14.46 -9.88
CA ASN A 226 20.35 -13.48 -10.55
C ASN A 226 21.31 -12.74 -9.59
N LYS A 227 21.35 -13.14 -8.30
CA LYS A 227 22.30 -12.65 -7.29
C LYS A 227 22.18 -11.12 -7.06
N VAL A 228 20.96 -10.61 -6.97
CA VAL A 228 20.71 -9.22 -6.59
C VAL A 228 21.26 -8.90 -5.20
N GLY A 229 21.50 -7.65 -4.89
CA GLY A 229 22.03 -7.18 -3.61
C GLY A 229 21.12 -7.46 -2.41
N GLY A 230 19.82 -7.55 -2.64
CA GLY A 230 18.83 -7.92 -1.63
C GLY A 230 17.41 -7.92 -2.16
N ILE A 231 16.54 -8.59 -1.42
CA ILE A 231 15.09 -8.62 -1.69
C ILE A 231 14.32 -8.19 -0.45
N TYR A 232 13.10 -7.66 -0.63
CA TYR A 232 12.19 -7.31 0.44
C TYR A 232 10.74 -7.63 0.06
N SER A 233 10.00 -8.29 0.95
CA SER A 233 8.58 -8.60 0.74
C SER A 233 7.65 -7.56 1.37
N GLY A 234 6.44 -7.44 0.86
CA GLY A 234 5.46 -6.45 1.31
C GLY A 234 4.82 -6.67 2.69
N LEU A 235 5.19 -7.74 3.40
CA LEU A 235 4.53 -8.11 4.65
C LEU A 235 4.69 -7.02 5.74
N GLU A 236 5.89 -6.50 5.92
CA GLU A 236 6.14 -5.47 6.95
C GLU A 236 5.49 -4.13 6.57
N MET A 237 5.47 -3.79 5.27
CA MET A 237 4.69 -2.65 4.78
C MET A 237 3.20 -2.80 5.10
N LEU A 238 2.66 -4.01 4.91
CA LEU A 238 1.26 -4.32 5.20
C LEU A 238 0.94 -4.17 6.70
N HIS A 239 1.83 -4.61 7.57
CA HIS A 239 1.69 -4.42 9.01
C HIS A 239 1.84 -2.94 9.39
N GLY A 240 2.87 -2.28 8.91
CA GLY A 240 3.14 -0.87 9.20
C GLY A 240 2.01 0.07 8.80
N GLN A 241 1.38 -0.13 7.64
CA GLN A 241 0.21 0.65 7.24
C GLN A 241 -1.00 0.41 8.15
N ALA A 242 -1.20 -0.82 8.64
CA ALA A 242 -2.30 -1.14 9.54
C ALA A 242 -2.06 -0.55 10.95
N ASP A 243 -0.83 -0.62 11.46
CA ASP A 243 -0.44 0.04 12.71
C ASP A 243 -0.62 1.55 12.63
N LYS A 244 -0.23 2.16 11.52
CA LYS A 244 -0.41 3.59 11.29
C LYS A 244 -1.88 3.98 11.20
N ALA A 245 -2.72 3.16 10.57
CA ALA A 245 -4.16 3.37 10.56
C ALA A 245 -4.74 3.35 11.98
N TRP A 246 -4.32 2.37 12.81
CA TRP A 246 -4.72 2.31 14.22
C TRP A 246 -4.29 3.57 14.98
N GLU A 247 -3.06 4.02 14.83
CA GLU A 247 -2.55 5.24 15.46
C GLU A 247 -3.41 6.47 15.09
N ILE A 248 -3.76 6.61 13.80
CA ILE A 248 -4.62 7.69 13.30
C ILE A 248 -6.00 7.64 13.94
N TRP A 249 -6.62 6.45 14.02
CA TRP A 249 -7.94 6.31 14.60
C TRP A 249 -7.99 6.62 16.11
N GLN A 250 -6.89 6.43 16.84
CA GLN A 250 -6.81 6.75 18.27
C GLN A 250 -6.58 8.24 18.57
N LYS A 251 -6.05 9.03 17.63
CA LYS A 251 -5.87 10.48 17.83
C LYS A 251 -7.20 11.20 17.85
N LYS A 252 -7.35 12.30 18.61
CA LYS A 252 -8.49 13.19 18.44
C LYS A 252 -8.38 13.91 17.11
N LEU A 253 -9.49 14.10 16.41
CA LEU A 253 -9.56 15.08 15.32
C LEU A 253 -9.54 16.46 15.98
N SER A 254 -8.48 17.22 15.72
CA SER A 254 -8.33 18.62 16.18
C SER A 254 -8.73 19.53 15.06
#